data_951fa91dda6a178ceeeda0c5d497dff3
#
_entry.id   951fa91dda6a178ceeeda0c5d497dff3
#
_cell.length_a   1.000
_cell.length_b   1.000
_cell.length_c   1.000
_cell.angle_alpha   90.00
_cell.angle_beta   90.00
_cell.angle_gamma   90.00
#
_symmetry.space_group_name_H-M   'P 1'
#
loop_
_entity.id
_entity.type
_entity.pdbx_description
1 polymer ?
#
loop_
_entity_poly.entity_id
_entity_poly.type
_entity_poly.pdbx_seq_one_letter_code
_entity_poly.pdbx_strand_id
1 'polypeptide(L)'
;MRGKTLAELSTMGLMSEEMVELLTKAVSQGENILVSGSTQAGKTTLLNALVSSIPSHQRVITIEEVFELRPRLPDCIAMQTRAANVDGVGEISIRRLIKEALRMRPSRLVIGEIREAESLDLLIALNSGIPGMATIHANSAREAIRKLQTLPLLAGENITQDFLTPTVARAIGVVVHIGRDSSNNRRILEISKVTSRTEGSQIEMEAMRTWNGESYEIGLGKL
;
A
#
# COMPACT_ATOMS: atom_id res chain seq x y z
N MET A 1 -11.17 14.26 13.02
CA MET A 1 -10.49 13.35 13.99
C MET A 1 -9.03 13.19 13.59
N ARG A 2 -8.10 13.14 14.55
CA ARG A 2 -6.68 12.83 14.25
C ARG A 2 -6.56 11.36 13.88
N GLY A 3 -5.71 11.02 12.90
CA GLY A 3 -5.42 9.62 12.54
C GLY A 3 -4.84 8.84 13.73
N LYS A 4 -5.12 7.54 13.81
CA LYS A 4 -4.57 6.65 14.85
C LYS A 4 -3.11 6.31 14.54
N THR A 5 -2.33 6.04 15.57
CA THR A 5 -0.96 5.50 15.46
C THR A 5 -1.00 3.95 15.40
N LEU A 6 0.12 3.33 15.01
CA LEU A 6 0.25 1.87 15.05
C LEU A 6 0.08 1.33 16.47
N ALA A 7 0.63 2.01 17.49
CA ALA A 7 0.47 1.64 18.89
C ALA A 7 -1.00 1.68 19.34
N GLU A 8 -1.75 2.74 18.97
CA GLU A 8 -3.18 2.83 19.26
C GLU A 8 -3.99 1.72 18.56
N LEU A 9 -3.60 1.32 17.35
CA LEU A 9 -4.22 0.19 16.65
C LEU A 9 -3.89 -1.16 17.32
N SER A 10 -2.69 -1.32 17.88
CA SER A 10 -2.31 -2.51 18.65
C SER A 10 -3.12 -2.63 19.93
N THR A 11 -3.27 -1.55 20.71
CA THR A 11 -4.14 -1.55 21.91
C THR A 11 -5.61 -1.86 21.61
N MET A 12 -6.05 -1.62 20.37
CA MET A 12 -7.39 -2.01 19.90
C MET A 12 -7.48 -3.47 19.41
N GLY A 13 -6.39 -4.23 19.50
CA GLY A 13 -6.35 -5.64 19.10
C GLY A 13 -6.18 -5.88 17.60
N LEU A 14 -5.83 -4.85 16.80
CA LEU A 14 -5.63 -5.01 15.36
C LEU A 14 -4.38 -5.84 15.03
N MET A 15 -3.33 -5.73 15.84
CA MET A 15 -2.03 -6.37 15.70
C MET A 15 -1.32 -6.52 17.05
N SER A 16 -0.27 -7.34 17.12
CA SER A 16 0.61 -7.44 18.30
C SER A 16 1.61 -6.27 18.37
N GLU A 17 2.25 -6.07 19.54
CA GLU A 17 3.33 -5.08 19.73
C GLU A 17 4.53 -5.38 18.83
N GLU A 18 4.92 -6.64 18.67
CA GLU A 18 5.99 -7.06 17.75
C GLU A 18 5.71 -6.66 16.30
N MET A 19 4.43 -6.68 15.89
CA MET A 19 4.05 -6.23 14.54
C MET A 19 4.12 -4.70 14.41
N VAL A 20 3.89 -3.96 15.49
CA VAL A 20 4.12 -2.50 15.50
C VAL A 20 5.59 -2.19 15.25
N GLU A 21 6.50 -2.89 15.93
CA GLU A 21 7.95 -2.74 15.73
C GLU A 21 8.36 -3.11 14.30
N LEU A 22 7.87 -4.25 13.79
CA LEU A 22 8.11 -4.74 12.44
C LEU A 22 7.69 -3.71 11.39
N LEU A 23 6.45 -3.21 11.49
CA LEU A 23 5.91 -2.23 10.54
C LEU A 23 6.59 -0.87 10.66
N THR A 24 6.93 -0.43 11.86
CA THR A 24 7.69 0.80 12.08
C THR A 24 9.08 0.70 11.45
N LYS A 25 9.75 -0.46 11.59
CA LYS A 25 11.03 -0.74 10.94
C LYS A 25 10.90 -0.74 9.43
N ALA A 26 9.89 -1.41 8.86
CA ALA A 26 9.63 -1.42 7.42
C ALA A 26 9.46 0.01 6.88
N VAL A 27 8.66 0.84 7.56
CA VAL A 27 8.48 2.25 7.20
C VAL A 27 9.80 3.03 7.26
N SER A 28 10.59 2.88 8.34
CA SER A 28 11.85 3.62 8.51
C SER A 28 12.89 3.22 7.45
N GLN A 29 12.93 1.96 7.05
CA GLN A 29 13.83 1.44 6.02
C GLN A 29 13.41 1.81 4.59
N GLY A 30 12.23 2.41 4.42
CA GLY A 30 11.76 2.78 3.10
C GLY A 30 11.16 1.62 2.30
N GLU A 31 10.67 0.59 2.96
CA GLU A 31 9.96 -0.49 2.27
C GLU A 31 8.72 0.04 1.56
N ASN A 32 8.47 -0.46 0.37
CA ASN A 32 7.22 -0.23 -0.34
C ASN A 32 6.14 -1.13 0.25
N ILE A 33 5.10 -0.55 0.84
CA ILE A 33 4.08 -1.28 1.58
C ILE A 33 2.75 -1.23 0.84
N LEU A 34 2.20 -2.41 0.55
CA LEU A 34 0.85 -2.56 0.00
C LEU A 34 -0.09 -3.07 1.08
N VAL A 35 -1.10 -2.28 1.43
CA VAL A 35 -2.15 -2.67 2.37
C VAL A 35 -3.33 -3.25 1.60
N SER A 36 -3.66 -4.51 1.81
CA SER A 36 -4.77 -5.20 1.15
C SER A 36 -5.88 -5.55 2.13
N GLY A 37 -7.09 -5.67 1.62
CA GLY A 37 -8.25 -6.07 2.42
C GLY A 37 -9.57 -5.76 1.71
N SER A 38 -10.65 -6.35 2.20
CA SER A 38 -12.01 -6.12 1.70
C SER A 38 -12.48 -4.68 1.97
N THR A 39 -13.63 -4.32 1.41
CA THR A 39 -14.30 -3.04 1.73
C THR A 39 -14.58 -2.96 3.23
N GLN A 40 -14.34 -1.78 3.83
CA GLN A 40 -14.50 -1.51 5.27
C GLN A 40 -13.62 -2.37 6.22
N ALA A 41 -12.62 -3.08 5.71
CA ALA A 41 -11.67 -3.82 6.55
C ALA A 41 -10.80 -2.92 7.44
N GLY A 42 -10.62 -1.65 7.06
CA GLY A 42 -9.79 -0.70 7.79
C GLY A 42 -8.46 -0.36 7.09
N LYS A 43 -8.35 -0.62 5.78
CA LYS A 43 -7.15 -0.32 4.97
C LYS A 43 -6.67 1.12 5.13
N THR A 44 -7.56 2.10 4.92
CA THR A 44 -7.22 3.53 5.03
C THR A 44 -6.79 3.90 6.45
N THR A 45 -7.40 3.29 7.48
CA THR A 45 -7.00 3.52 8.88
C THR A 45 -5.59 3.01 9.14
N LEU A 46 -5.26 1.79 8.66
CA LEU A 46 -3.93 1.22 8.79
C LEU A 46 -2.90 2.00 7.97
N LEU A 47 -3.24 2.35 6.71
CA LEU A 47 -2.38 3.19 5.87
C LEU A 47 -2.06 4.52 6.55
N ASN A 48 -3.05 5.18 7.14
CA ASN A 48 -2.85 6.45 7.85
C ASN A 48 -1.92 6.30 9.06
N ALA A 49 -1.99 5.18 9.79
CA ALA A 49 -1.08 4.88 10.90
C ALA A 49 0.35 4.63 10.40
N LEU A 50 0.53 3.90 9.31
CA LEU A 50 1.82 3.66 8.66
C LEU A 50 2.44 4.98 8.18
N VAL A 51 1.67 5.80 7.48
CA VAL A 51 2.13 7.13 7.00
C VAL A 51 2.54 8.03 8.17
N SER A 52 1.78 8.00 9.28
CA SER A 52 2.12 8.78 10.49
C SER A 52 3.39 8.30 11.20
N SER A 53 3.93 7.13 10.84
CA SER A 53 5.19 6.58 11.34
C SER A 53 6.40 6.95 10.47
N ILE A 54 6.20 7.65 9.35
CA ILE A 54 7.28 8.16 8.50
C ILE A 54 8.09 9.20 9.28
N PRO A 55 9.44 9.21 9.16
CA PRO A 55 10.28 10.21 9.80
C PRO A 55 9.87 11.64 9.44
N SER A 56 9.78 12.52 10.44
CA SER A 56 9.20 13.88 10.31
C SER A 56 9.95 14.83 9.37
N HIS A 57 11.21 14.52 9.02
CA HIS A 57 12.01 15.29 8.06
C HIS A 57 11.73 14.91 6.59
N GLN A 58 10.90 13.91 6.35
CA GLN A 58 10.57 13.45 5.01
C GLN A 58 9.33 14.14 4.46
N ARG A 59 9.42 14.59 3.21
CA ARG A 59 8.26 15.11 2.46
C ARG A 59 7.39 13.96 1.98
N VAL A 60 6.13 13.97 2.37
CA VAL A 60 5.13 12.98 1.96
C VAL A 60 4.12 13.62 1.02
N ILE A 61 3.85 12.96 -0.09
CA ILE A 61 2.75 13.35 -0.98
C ILE A 61 1.70 12.25 -0.94
N THR A 62 0.47 12.60 -0.56
CA THR A 62 -0.68 11.69 -0.60
C THR A 62 -1.56 12.02 -1.79
N ILE A 63 -2.07 10.99 -2.48
CA ILE A 63 -2.97 11.11 -3.62
C ILE A 63 -4.21 10.26 -3.35
N GLU A 64 -5.39 10.87 -3.39
CA GLU A 64 -6.64 10.23 -3.03
C GLU A 64 -7.78 10.67 -3.95
N GLU A 65 -8.80 9.84 -4.11
CA GLU A 65 -10.07 10.23 -4.74
C GLU A 65 -10.90 11.12 -3.80
N VAL A 66 -10.90 10.77 -2.51
CA VAL A 66 -11.52 11.54 -1.43
C VAL A 66 -10.54 11.62 -0.28
N PHE A 67 -10.36 12.79 0.30
CA PHE A 67 -9.44 12.99 1.42
C PHE A 67 -9.87 12.22 2.68
N GLU A 68 -9.25 11.08 2.93
CA GLU A 68 -9.41 10.28 4.14
C GLU A 68 -8.16 10.27 5.03
N LEU A 69 -6.98 10.38 4.41
CA LEU A 69 -5.71 10.38 5.13
C LEU A 69 -5.52 11.68 5.92
N ARG A 70 -5.04 11.56 7.14
CA ARG A 70 -4.76 12.66 8.06
C ARG A 70 -3.42 12.41 8.78
N PRO A 71 -2.30 12.28 8.05
CA PRO A 71 -1.02 11.97 8.65
C PRO A 71 -0.54 13.14 9.53
N ARG A 72 0.17 12.79 10.61
CA ARG A 72 0.74 13.76 11.57
C ARG A 72 2.15 14.15 11.17
N LEU A 73 2.32 14.68 9.96
CA LEU A 73 3.63 15.03 9.42
C LEU A 73 3.69 16.52 9.08
N PRO A 74 4.83 17.19 9.37
CA PRO A 74 4.96 18.63 9.12
C PRO A 74 5.03 18.99 7.63
N ASP A 75 5.61 18.11 6.79
CA ASP A 75 5.72 18.31 5.34
C ASP A 75 4.91 17.22 4.62
N CYS A 76 3.59 17.41 4.61
CA CYS A 76 2.64 16.51 3.92
C CYS A 76 1.77 17.31 2.94
N ILE A 77 1.86 16.97 1.66
CA ILE A 77 1.06 17.57 0.59
C ILE A 77 -0.01 16.57 0.20
N ALA A 78 -1.29 16.94 0.39
CA ALA A 78 -2.43 16.12 0.00
C ALA A 78 -2.96 16.59 -1.36
N MET A 79 -3.08 15.66 -2.31
CA MET A 79 -3.60 15.88 -3.65
C MET A 79 -4.87 15.03 -3.84
N GLN A 80 -5.89 15.64 -4.43
CA GLN A 80 -7.17 14.97 -4.69
C GLN A 80 -7.48 14.99 -6.17
N THR A 81 -8.05 13.89 -6.67
CA THR A 81 -8.60 13.83 -8.02
C THR A 81 -9.78 14.78 -8.17
N ARG A 82 -10.10 15.08 -9.42
CA ARG A 82 -11.31 15.79 -9.77
C ARG A 82 -12.01 15.06 -10.90
N ALA A 83 -13.28 14.72 -10.72
CA ALA A 83 -14.09 14.18 -11.80
C ALA A 83 -14.27 15.22 -12.91
N ALA A 84 -14.49 14.74 -14.14
CA ALA A 84 -14.89 15.59 -15.25
C ALA A 84 -16.20 16.33 -14.91
N ASN A 85 -16.35 17.54 -15.44
CA ASN A 85 -17.61 18.28 -15.35
C ASN A 85 -18.69 17.64 -16.27
N VAL A 86 -19.87 18.25 -16.32
CA VAL A 86 -21.01 17.77 -17.12
C VAL A 86 -20.68 17.69 -18.62
N ASP A 87 -19.75 18.53 -19.11
CA ASP A 87 -19.29 18.56 -20.50
C ASP A 87 -18.14 17.57 -20.77
N GLY A 88 -17.77 16.74 -19.79
CA GLY A 88 -16.70 15.75 -19.92
C GLY A 88 -15.28 16.33 -19.86
N VAL A 89 -15.12 17.59 -19.43
CA VAL A 89 -13.81 18.25 -19.36
C VAL A 89 -13.36 18.54 -17.93
N GLY A 90 -12.06 18.75 -17.75
CA GLY A 90 -11.48 19.17 -16.48
C GLY A 90 -11.18 18.04 -15.51
N GLU A 91 -11.19 16.79 -15.94
CA GLU A 91 -10.76 15.65 -15.15
C GLU A 91 -9.30 15.78 -14.71
N ILE A 92 -9.03 15.40 -13.44
CA ILE A 92 -7.70 15.23 -12.90
C ILE A 92 -7.64 13.82 -12.30
N SER A 93 -7.05 12.88 -13.04
CA SER A 93 -6.94 11.48 -12.64
C SER A 93 -5.80 11.25 -11.65
N ILE A 94 -5.82 10.11 -10.91
CA ILE A 94 -4.70 9.66 -10.08
C ILE A 94 -3.41 9.58 -10.90
N ARG A 95 -3.46 9.05 -12.11
CA ARG A 95 -2.30 8.94 -13.03
C ARG A 95 -1.63 10.29 -13.26
N ARG A 96 -2.41 11.34 -13.52
CA ARG A 96 -1.89 12.69 -13.69
C ARG A 96 -1.26 13.21 -12.41
N LEU A 97 -1.92 13.00 -11.26
CA LEU A 97 -1.40 13.45 -9.96
C LEU A 97 -0.08 12.75 -9.60
N ILE A 98 0.07 11.46 -9.89
CA ILE A 98 1.34 10.74 -9.68
C ILE A 98 2.46 11.42 -10.47
N LYS A 99 2.25 11.73 -11.77
CA LYS A 99 3.26 12.38 -12.61
C LYS A 99 3.67 13.76 -12.09
N GLU A 100 2.72 14.53 -11.58
CA GLU A 100 3.01 15.85 -10.99
C GLU A 100 3.72 15.71 -9.63
N ALA A 101 3.29 14.73 -8.80
CA ALA A 101 3.91 14.45 -7.51
C ALA A 101 5.41 14.16 -7.63
N LEU A 102 5.83 13.42 -8.68
CA LEU A 102 7.25 13.11 -8.94
C LEU A 102 8.13 14.35 -9.13
N ARG A 103 7.54 15.48 -9.57
CA ARG A 103 8.24 16.76 -9.74
C ARG A 103 8.28 17.61 -8.47
N MET A 104 7.56 17.19 -7.42
CA MET A 104 7.46 17.92 -6.16
C MET A 104 8.51 17.49 -5.12
N ARG A 105 9.54 16.72 -5.55
CA ARG A 105 10.61 16.19 -4.69
C ARG A 105 10.05 15.37 -3.51
N PRO A 106 9.21 14.35 -3.74
CA PRO A 106 8.70 13.51 -2.67
C PRO A 106 9.81 12.66 -2.05
N SER A 107 9.84 12.55 -0.73
CA SER A 107 10.58 11.49 -0.04
C SER A 107 9.75 10.21 0.05
N ARG A 108 8.42 10.35 0.00
CA ARG A 108 7.45 9.25 0.03
C ARG A 108 6.23 9.58 -0.83
N LEU A 109 5.74 8.57 -1.55
CA LEU A 109 4.49 8.64 -2.31
C LEU A 109 3.44 7.72 -1.68
N VAL A 110 2.24 8.23 -1.41
CA VAL A 110 1.15 7.47 -0.80
C VAL A 110 -0.09 7.58 -1.67
N ILE A 111 -0.63 6.44 -2.10
CA ILE A 111 -1.87 6.36 -2.87
C ILE A 111 -2.97 5.80 -1.97
N GLY A 112 -4.06 6.53 -1.82
CA GLY A 112 -5.18 6.13 -0.96
C GLY A 112 -5.73 4.76 -1.34
N GLU A 113 -6.04 4.54 -2.60
CA GLU A 113 -6.47 3.25 -3.14
C GLU A 113 -6.10 3.10 -4.62
N ILE A 114 -5.67 1.90 -5.01
CA ILE A 114 -5.39 1.50 -6.39
C ILE A 114 -6.56 0.65 -6.88
N ARG A 115 -7.09 0.96 -8.06
CA ARG A 115 -8.25 0.27 -8.64
C ARG A 115 -8.08 -0.11 -10.09
N GLU A 116 -7.29 0.68 -10.86
CA GLU A 116 -7.22 0.61 -12.31
C GLU A 116 -5.78 0.84 -12.84
N ALA A 117 -5.70 1.50 -13.97
CA ALA A 117 -4.49 1.75 -14.74
C ALA A 117 -3.40 2.57 -14.01
N GLU A 118 -3.77 3.36 -12.98
CA GLU A 118 -2.83 4.11 -12.14
C GLU A 118 -1.83 3.21 -11.42
N SER A 119 -2.15 1.94 -11.27
CA SER A 119 -1.25 0.92 -10.74
C SER A 119 0.08 0.86 -11.50
N LEU A 120 0.09 1.09 -12.81
CA LEU A 120 1.32 1.16 -13.62
C LEU A 120 2.17 2.36 -13.23
N ASP A 121 1.56 3.55 -13.14
CA ASP A 121 2.29 4.78 -12.81
C ASP A 121 2.89 4.69 -11.39
N LEU A 122 2.17 4.07 -10.44
CA LEU A 122 2.71 3.76 -9.11
C LEU A 122 3.91 2.82 -9.20
N LEU A 123 3.81 1.68 -9.90
CA LEU A 123 4.92 0.73 -10.03
C LEU A 123 6.17 1.37 -10.63
N ILE A 124 6.01 2.23 -11.63
CA ILE A 124 7.11 3.00 -12.24
C ILE A 124 7.74 3.94 -11.19
N ALA A 125 6.91 4.66 -10.41
CA ALA A 125 7.39 5.56 -9.36
C ALA A 125 8.19 4.81 -8.29
N LEU A 126 7.67 3.67 -7.80
CA LEU A 126 8.34 2.85 -6.80
C LEU A 126 9.66 2.27 -7.30
N ASN A 127 9.70 1.80 -8.56
CA ASN A 127 10.92 1.28 -9.19
C ASN A 127 11.95 2.38 -9.51
N SER A 128 11.57 3.67 -9.53
CA SER A 128 12.49 4.78 -9.67
C SER A 128 13.20 5.18 -8.37
N GLY A 129 12.96 4.46 -7.28
CA GLY A 129 13.62 4.66 -5.99
C GLY A 129 12.87 5.61 -5.05
N ILE A 130 11.63 5.96 -5.34
CA ILE A 130 10.77 6.72 -4.41
C ILE A 130 9.95 5.73 -3.59
N PRO A 131 10.25 5.54 -2.29
CA PRO A 131 9.47 4.64 -1.45
C PRO A 131 8.02 5.08 -1.35
N GLY A 132 7.10 4.11 -1.33
CA GLY A 132 5.68 4.44 -1.28
C GLY A 132 4.82 3.42 -0.57
N MET A 133 3.57 3.82 -0.39
CA MET A 133 2.54 3.00 0.23
C MET A 133 1.23 3.17 -0.53
N ALA A 134 0.44 2.11 -0.60
CA ALA A 134 -0.87 2.18 -1.21
C ALA A 134 -1.83 1.19 -0.57
N THR A 135 -3.14 1.38 -0.77
CA THR A 135 -4.12 0.32 -0.50
C THR A 135 -4.64 -0.29 -1.80
N ILE A 136 -5.09 -1.53 -1.70
CA ILE A 136 -5.75 -2.26 -2.79
C ILE A 136 -6.86 -3.14 -2.23
N HIS A 137 -7.96 -3.26 -2.94
CA HIS A 137 -9.01 -4.20 -2.58
C HIS A 137 -8.62 -5.62 -3.02
N ALA A 138 -8.43 -6.53 -2.05
CA ALA A 138 -8.14 -7.93 -2.29
C ALA A 138 -8.54 -8.79 -1.08
N ASN A 139 -8.76 -10.10 -1.29
CA ASN A 139 -9.18 -11.03 -0.25
C ASN A 139 -8.00 -11.77 0.40
N SER A 140 -6.78 -11.57 -0.07
CA SER A 140 -5.54 -12.09 0.52
C SER A 140 -4.34 -11.24 0.08
N ALA A 141 -3.20 -11.42 0.74
CA ALA A 141 -1.93 -10.80 0.35
C ALA A 141 -1.51 -11.26 -1.06
N ARG A 142 -1.68 -12.54 -1.37
CA ARG A 142 -1.35 -13.10 -2.69
C ARG A 142 -2.26 -12.57 -3.79
N GLU A 143 -3.57 -12.41 -3.52
CA GLU A 143 -4.48 -11.80 -4.49
C GLU A 143 -4.12 -10.34 -4.77
N ALA A 144 -3.67 -9.59 -3.77
CA ALA A 144 -3.22 -8.21 -3.95
C ALA A 144 -2.06 -8.12 -4.95
N ILE A 145 -1.07 -9.01 -4.84
CA ILE A 145 0.05 -9.09 -5.80
C ILE A 145 -0.44 -9.48 -7.20
N ARG A 146 -1.34 -10.47 -7.31
CA ARG A 146 -1.93 -10.84 -8.61
C ARG A 146 -2.68 -9.68 -9.26
N LYS A 147 -3.42 -8.89 -8.48
CA LYS A 147 -4.10 -7.69 -8.99
C LYS A 147 -3.11 -6.66 -9.51
N LEU A 148 -1.98 -6.43 -8.83
CA LEU A 148 -0.91 -5.55 -9.34
C LEU A 148 -0.24 -6.07 -10.62
N GLN A 149 -0.34 -7.38 -10.92
CA GLN A 149 0.11 -7.93 -12.19
C GLN A 149 -0.93 -7.79 -13.32
N THR A 150 -2.19 -7.50 -13.00
CA THR A 150 -3.29 -7.45 -13.98
C THR A 150 -3.83 -6.05 -14.20
N LEU A 151 -3.99 -5.24 -13.14
CA LEU A 151 -4.53 -3.87 -13.26
C LEU A 151 -3.72 -2.98 -14.23
N PRO A 152 -2.37 -3.04 -14.26
CA PRO A 152 -1.59 -2.25 -15.20
C PRO A 152 -1.88 -2.55 -16.67
N LEU A 153 -2.38 -3.74 -17.00
CA LEU A 153 -2.78 -4.09 -18.37
C LEU A 153 -3.88 -3.18 -18.92
N LEU A 154 -4.68 -2.58 -18.03
CA LEU A 154 -5.70 -1.59 -18.39
C LEU A 154 -5.12 -0.27 -18.90
N ALA A 155 -3.82 -0.03 -18.70
CA ALA A 155 -3.17 1.22 -19.10
C ALA A 155 -2.82 1.29 -20.59
N GLY A 156 -2.82 0.15 -21.32
CA GLY A 156 -2.57 0.10 -22.77
C GLY A 156 -2.17 -1.29 -23.27
N GLU A 157 -2.35 -1.52 -24.57
CA GLU A 157 -2.11 -2.81 -25.22
C GLU A 157 -0.62 -3.23 -25.28
N ASN A 158 0.31 -2.29 -25.10
CA ASN A 158 1.76 -2.56 -25.17
C ASN A 158 2.35 -3.07 -23.83
N ILE A 159 1.51 -3.30 -22.82
CA ILE A 159 1.96 -3.76 -21.51
C ILE A 159 1.78 -5.27 -21.44
N THR A 160 2.84 -6.00 -21.18
CA THR A 160 2.84 -7.47 -21.15
C THR A 160 3.03 -8.00 -19.73
N GLN A 161 2.56 -9.24 -19.51
CA GLN A 161 2.76 -9.94 -18.25
C GLN A 161 4.25 -10.15 -17.94
N ASP A 162 5.07 -10.40 -18.96
CA ASP A 162 6.51 -10.59 -18.81
C ASP A 162 7.23 -9.33 -18.30
N PHE A 163 6.71 -8.15 -18.66
CA PHE A 163 7.20 -6.88 -18.11
C PHE A 163 6.67 -6.68 -16.67
N LEU A 164 5.40 -7.00 -16.41
CA LEU A 164 4.76 -6.69 -15.13
C LEU A 164 5.25 -7.59 -13.99
N THR A 165 5.48 -8.87 -14.24
CA THR A 165 5.88 -9.81 -13.17
C THR A 165 7.17 -9.36 -12.46
N PRO A 166 8.31 -9.13 -13.15
CA PRO A 166 9.51 -8.64 -12.49
C PRO A 166 9.37 -7.21 -11.96
N THR A 167 8.54 -6.38 -12.61
CA THR A 167 8.28 -5.00 -12.18
C THR A 167 7.58 -4.98 -10.83
N VAL A 168 6.53 -5.78 -10.62
CA VAL A 168 5.81 -5.90 -9.35
C VAL A 168 6.71 -6.52 -8.28
N ALA A 169 7.44 -7.61 -8.61
CA ALA A 169 8.32 -8.30 -7.68
C ALA A 169 9.40 -7.39 -7.08
N ARG A 170 9.89 -6.41 -7.86
CA ARG A 170 10.88 -5.43 -7.41
C ARG A 170 10.25 -4.22 -6.72
N ALA A 171 9.05 -3.82 -7.18
CA ALA A 171 8.40 -2.62 -6.67
C ALA A 171 7.83 -2.80 -5.25
N ILE A 172 7.28 -3.96 -4.92
CA ILE A 172 6.60 -4.18 -3.63
C ILE A 172 7.53 -4.95 -2.69
N GLY A 173 7.78 -4.39 -1.51
CA GLY A 173 8.58 -5.03 -0.46
C GLY A 173 7.74 -5.82 0.52
N VAL A 174 6.64 -5.24 1.00
CA VAL A 174 5.81 -5.83 2.05
C VAL A 174 4.33 -5.72 1.68
N VAL A 175 3.58 -6.78 1.88
CA VAL A 175 2.11 -6.77 1.82
C VAL A 175 1.55 -6.99 3.21
N VAL A 176 0.61 -6.13 3.62
CA VAL A 176 -0.12 -6.24 4.88
C VAL A 176 -1.59 -6.48 4.57
N HIS A 177 -2.08 -7.68 4.84
CA HIS A 177 -3.48 -8.03 4.62
C HIS A 177 -4.30 -7.84 5.90
N ILE A 178 -5.31 -6.97 5.82
CA ILE A 178 -6.23 -6.69 6.91
C ILE A 178 -7.63 -7.25 6.58
N GLY A 179 -8.23 -7.90 7.56
CA GLY A 179 -9.56 -8.49 7.41
C GLY A 179 -10.31 -8.55 8.73
N ARG A 180 -11.31 -9.44 8.77
CA ARG A 180 -12.02 -9.78 10.00
C ARG A 180 -11.70 -11.23 10.37
N ASP A 181 -11.46 -11.46 11.65
CA ASP A 181 -11.31 -12.81 12.19
C ASP A 181 -12.65 -13.52 12.35
N SER A 182 -12.67 -14.76 12.83
CA SER A 182 -13.84 -15.57 13.07
C SER A 182 -14.84 -14.94 14.06
N SER A 183 -14.35 -14.06 14.95
CA SER A 183 -15.15 -13.29 15.90
C SER A 183 -15.60 -11.93 15.36
N ASN A 184 -15.42 -11.69 14.03
CA ASN A 184 -15.76 -10.44 13.34
C ASN A 184 -14.94 -9.21 13.80
N ASN A 185 -13.84 -9.39 14.53
CA ASN A 185 -12.93 -8.31 14.88
C ASN A 185 -12.00 -7.98 13.71
N ARG A 186 -11.73 -6.68 13.51
CA ARG A 186 -10.71 -6.26 12.54
C ARG A 186 -9.33 -6.66 13.02
N ARG A 187 -8.56 -7.29 12.13
CA ARG A 187 -7.23 -7.80 12.45
C ARG A 187 -6.32 -7.78 11.22
N ILE A 188 -5.02 -7.60 11.42
CA ILE A 188 -4.05 -7.96 10.40
C ILE A 188 -4.03 -9.49 10.34
N LEU A 189 -4.39 -10.06 9.20
CA LEU A 189 -4.44 -11.51 9.02
C LEU A 189 -3.10 -12.05 8.53
N GLU A 190 -2.34 -11.23 7.77
CA GLU A 190 -1.06 -11.63 7.22
C GLU A 190 -0.16 -10.41 7.00
N ILE A 191 1.13 -10.55 7.30
CA ILE A 191 2.20 -9.70 6.80
C ILE A 191 3.17 -10.59 6.05
N SER A 192 3.40 -10.29 4.76
CA SER A 192 4.28 -11.05 3.90
C SER A 192 5.34 -10.17 3.26
N LYS A 193 6.59 -10.66 3.20
CA LYS A 193 7.66 -10.12 2.37
C LYS A 193 7.45 -10.59 0.93
N VAL A 194 7.55 -9.69 -0.02
CA VAL A 194 7.66 -10.01 -1.43
C VAL A 194 9.14 -10.14 -1.76
N THR A 195 9.54 -11.29 -2.24
CA THR A 195 10.91 -11.50 -2.71
C THR A 195 11.03 -11.07 -4.17
N SER A 196 12.23 -10.73 -4.61
CA SER A 196 12.45 -10.41 -6.03
C SER A 196 12.46 -11.67 -6.93
N ARG A 197 12.25 -12.85 -6.33
CA ARG A 197 12.26 -14.15 -7.05
C ARG A 197 10.92 -14.39 -7.71
N THR A 198 10.98 -14.90 -8.93
CA THR A 198 9.81 -15.26 -9.73
C THR A 198 9.99 -16.64 -10.36
N GLU A 199 8.89 -17.40 -10.44
CA GLU A 199 8.81 -18.66 -11.18
C GLU A 199 7.67 -18.53 -12.20
N GLY A 200 8.03 -18.37 -13.48
CA GLY A 200 7.06 -17.99 -14.51
C GLY A 200 6.37 -16.65 -14.15
N SER A 201 5.04 -16.67 -14.11
CA SER A 201 4.25 -15.50 -13.69
C SER A 201 4.02 -15.41 -12.18
N GLN A 202 4.52 -16.38 -11.40
CA GLN A 202 4.35 -16.36 -9.95
C GLN A 202 5.46 -15.56 -9.27
N ILE A 203 5.08 -14.64 -8.39
CA ILE A 203 5.99 -13.88 -7.53
C ILE A 203 6.05 -14.61 -6.19
N GLU A 204 7.26 -14.88 -5.71
CA GLU A 204 7.47 -15.52 -4.44
C GLU A 204 7.16 -14.55 -3.29
N MET A 205 6.46 -15.06 -2.28
CA MET A 205 6.12 -14.33 -1.06
C MET A 205 6.41 -15.22 0.14
N GLU A 206 7.04 -14.66 1.14
CA GLU A 206 7.37 -15.31 2.40
C GLU A 206 6.55 -14.67 3.53
N ALA A 207 5.72 -15.47 4.20
CA ALA A 207 4.97 -15.00 5.35
C ALA A 207 5.93 -14.60 6.48
N MET A 208 5.70 -13.44 7.07
CA MET A 208 6.41 -12.94 8.24
C MET A 208 5.59 -13.13 9.51
N ARG A 209 4.29 -12.85 9.43
CA ARG A 209 3.29 -13.05 10.49
C ARG A 209 1.98 -13.49 9.85
N THR A 210 1.34 -14.51 10.43
CA THR A 210 0.04 -15.01 9.99
C THR A 210 -0.86 -15.24 11.19
N TRP A 211 -2.09 -14.80 11.13
CA TRP A 211 -3.11 -15.06 12.14
C TRP A 211 -3.71 -16.45 11.91
N ASN A 212 -3.62 -17.35 12.90
CA ASN A 212 -4.14 -18.73 12.81
C ASN A 212 -5.54 -18.91 13.42
N GLY A 213 -6.14 -17.83 13.91
CA GLY A 213 -7.44 -17.85 14.62
C GLY A 213 -7.33 -17.55 16.12
N GLU A 214 -6.18 -17.79 16.73
CA GLU A 214 -5.92 -17.60 18.16
C GLU A 214 -4.72 -16.68 18.44
N SER A 215 -3.64 -16.84 17.66
CA SER A 215 -2.39 -16.12 17.84
C SER A 215 -1.71 -15.83 16.49
N TYR A 216 -0.65 -15.03 16.54
CA TYR A 216 0.20 -14.79 15.37
C TYR A 216 1.33 -15.81 15.29
N GLU A 217 1.39 -16.52 14.17
CA GLU A 217 2.52 -17.40 13.84
C GLU A 217 3.63 -16.59 13.17
N ILE A 218 4.87 -16.97 13.52
CA ILE A 218 6.09 -16.38 12.93
C ILE A 218 6.47 -17.22 11.70
N GLY A 219 6.51 -16.58 10.54
CA GLY A 219 6.95 -17.19 9.30
C GLY A 219 8.45 -16.99 9.03
N LEU A 220 8.92 -17.43 7.87
CA LEU A 220 10.32 -17.38 7.45
C LEU A 220 10.74 -16.02 6.89
N GLY A 221 9.80 -15.20 6.41
CA GLY A 221 10.07 -13.90 5.81
C GLY A 221 10.70 -12.92 6.80
N LYS A 222 11.69 -12.14 6.32
CA LYS A 222 12.39 -11.11 7.09
C LYS A 222 12.44 -9.80 6.30
N LEU A 223 12.50 -8.67 7.01
CA LEU A 223 12.77 -7.35 6.43
C LEU A 223 14.22 -7.23 6.01
#